data_0f50e4f39ed04924b810253b18d463b3
#
_entry.id   0f50e4f39ed04924b810253b18d463b3
#
_cell.length_a   1.000
_cell.length_b   1.000
_cell.length_c   1.000
_cell.angle_alpha   90.00
_cell.angle_beta   90.00
_cell.angle_gamma   90.00
#
_symmetry.space_group_name_H-M   'P 1'
#
loop_
_entity.id
_entity.type
_entity.pdbx_description
1 polymer ?
#
loop_
_entity_poly.entity_id
_entity_poly.type
_entity_poly.pdbx_seq_one_letter_code
_entity_poly.pdbx_strand_id
1 'polypeptide(L)'
;MQIYQRFNTYPIPLAIRWSVSIAALVTLVMGLLGWFLIGQQQLSYQQQTDLLGEMIIDQFARAASEPLMADDILSLEVLVSEQEKNVLITGMQLFDLAGNTLASAGTQPFDGVQAGEEIVKQEVLPQGRDTQAWIHGDGKAVSYLKPVSFQNTKVGYALMAIDLQPLERELRATLNALVMTTLGLLAVGVLLAFLLASRFCRPIHHLVEAGEAFDRGDACEVNLVKREDEIGRVLTTFRKMADGMEAKRNVEKALSRYLSPSIAAKVISNNGESTLGGVRSEGSVLFCDIVGFTELSEQLELEDLANLLNEFFHYFAAAGNSCLGTVDKFIGDCIMIVFGIPNYDELHGVHALTSAALMQLVAERINERRTANGERAVQFRIGINSGIMLEGNLGSHDRMQYTVVGDTVNVASRICGLADPGSILLTGEAASQPGMLEFVAPNNQGSIKVRGRSNPLQTYQANIGLFREDDLFRESLDSIFPVA
;
A
#
# COMPACT_ATOMS: atom_id res chain seq x y z
N MET A 1 -8.76 -13.66 -20.62
CA MET A 1 -7.54 -13.29 -19.89
C MET A 1 -7.07 -11.86 -20.13
N GLN A 2 -7.38 -11.21 -21.27
CA GLN A 2 -7.00 -9.80 -21.57
C GLN A 2 -7.87 -8.72 -20.89
N ILE A 3 -9.05 -9.03 -20.37
CA ILE A 3 -9.91 -8.06 -19.67
C ILE A 3 -9.42 -7.80 -18.24
N TYR A 4 -8.74 -8.76 -17.62
CA TYR A 4 -8.21 -8.64 -16.23
C TYR A 4 -6.99 -7.70 -16.12
N GLN A 5 -6.22 -7.49 -17.20
CA GLN A 5 -5.03 -6.63 -17.19
C GLN A 5 -5.32 -5.13 -17.32
N ARG A 6 -6.51 -4.74 -17.82
CA ARG A 6 -6.86 -3.31 -18.00
C ARG A 6 -7.39 -2.61 -16.75
N PHE A 7 -7.75 -3.35 -15.69
CA PHE A 7 -8.24 -2.78 -14.42
C PHE A 7 -7.15 -2.50 -13.38
N ASN A 8 -5.87 -2.75 -13.69
CA ASN A 8 -4.77 -2.66 -12.71
C ASN A 8 -3.99 -1.33 -12.77
N THR A 9 -4.46 -0.33 -13.50
CA THR A 9 -3.74 0.94 -13.69
C THR A 9 -4.14 2.07 -12.73
N TYR A 10 -5.20 1.89 -11.93
CA TYR A 10 -5.50 2.78 -10.78
C TYR A 10 -5.72 1.90 -9.55
N PRO A 11 -5.02 2.13 -8.44
CA PRO A 11 -5.22 1.36 -7.21
C PRO A 11 -6.57 1.72 -6.61
N ILE A 12 -7.63 0.99 -7.03
CA ILE A 12 -8.96 1.11 -6.41
C ILE A 12 -8.78 0.76 -4.93
N PRO A 13 -9.15 1.63 -3.99
CA PRO A 13 -9.04 1.39 -2.56
C PRO A 13 -9.62 0.03 -2.16
N LEU A 14 -8.93 -0.69 -1.30
CA LEU A 14 -9.34 -2.03 -0.86
C LEU A 14 -10.78 -2.04 -0.31
N ALA A 15 -11.18 -0.96 0.38
CA ALA A 15 -12.54 -0.75 0.87
C ALA A 15 -13.59 -0.83 -0.23
N ILE A 16 -13.34 -0.21 -1.39
CA ILE A 16 -14.27 -0.21 -2.53
C ILE A 16 -14.34 -1.62 -3.13
N ARG A 17 -13.21 -2.31 -3.31
CA ARG A 17 -13.18 -3.68 -3.83
C ARG A 17 -14.00 -4.63 -2.96
N TRP A 18 -13.80 -4.60 -1.65
CA TRP A 18 -14.55 -5.42 -0.70
C TRP A 18 -16.03 -5.04 -0.67
N SER A 19 -16.36 -3.73 -0.65
CA SER A 19 -17.75 -3.27 -0.68
C SER A 19 -18.48 -3.74 -1.93
N VAL A 20 -17.84 -3.63 -3.12
CA VAL A 20 -18.42 -4.09 -4.39
C VAL A 20 -18.58 -5.63 -4.40
N SER A 21 -17.60 -6.38 -3.92
CA SER A 21 -17.68 -7.84 -3.88
C SER A 21 -18.79 -8.33 -2.93
N ILE A 22 -18.91 -7.74 -1.75
CA ILE A 22 -19.98 -8.08 -0.79
C ILE A 22 -21.33 -7.65 -1.34
N ALA A 23 -21.44 -6.45 -1.92
CA ALA A 23 -22.67 -5.97 -2.53
C ALA A 23 -23.10 -6.89 -3.70
N ALA A 24 -22.18 -7.30 -4.55
CA ALA A 24 -22.46 -8.24 -5.65
C ALA A 24 -22.95 -9.61 -5.12
N LEU A 25 -22.32 -10.14 -4.07
CA LEU A 25 -22.74 -11.38 -3.43
C LEU A 25 -24.13 -11.26 -2.83
N VAL A 26 -24.40 -10.19 -2.08
CA VAL A 26 -25.72 -9.93 -1.47
C VAL A 26 -26.79 -9.79 -2.56
N THR A 27 -26.50 -9.05 -3.63
CA THR A 27 -27.42 -8.89 -4.79
C THR A 27 -27.72 -10.24 -5.45
N LEU A 28 -26.70 -11.08 -5.65
CA LEU A 28 -26.86 -12.40 -6.24
C LEU A 28 -27.75 -13.28 -5.35
N VAL A 29 -27.48 -13.36 -4.05
CA VAL A 29 -28.22 -14.19 -3.09
C VAL A 29 -29.67 -13.70 -2.98
N MET A 30 -29.89 -12.39 -2.86
CA MET A 30 -31.24 -11.81 -2.78
C MET A 30 -32.00 -11.98 -4.11
N GLY A 31 -31.33 -11.88 -5.24
CA GLY A 31 -31.92 -12.14 -6.56
C GLY A 31 -32.38 -13.60 -6.71
N LEU A 32 -31.53 -14.55 -6.33
CA LEU A 32 -31.88 -15.98 -6.33
C LEU A 32 -33.03 -16.30 -5.37
N LEU A 33 -33.01 -15.74 -4.16
CA LEU A 33 -34.06 -15.92 -3.17
C LEU A 33 -35.40 -15.34 -3.69
N GLY A 34 -35.37 -14.12 -4.23
CA GLY A 34 -36.54 -13.49 -4.82
C GLY A 34 -37.13 -14.30 -5.98
N TRP A 35 -36.27 -14.76 -6.90
CA TRP A 35 -36.70 -15.63 -8.01
C TRP A 35 -37.35 -16.93 -7.51
N PHE A 36 -36.74 -17.58 -6.52
CA PHE A 36 -37.28 -18.81 -5.91
C PHE A 36 -38.64 -18.58 -5.24
N LEU A 37 -38.78 -17.50 -4.45
CA LEU A 37 -40.03 -17.18 -3.74
C LEU A 37 -41.16 -16.84 -4.72
N ILE A 38 -40.85 -16.06 -5.79
CA ILE A 38 -41.84 -15.75 -6.84
C ILE A 38 -42.32 -17.02 -7.53
N GLY A 39 -41.40 -17.92 -7.91
CA GLY A 39 -41.74 -19.19 -8.55
C GLY A 39 -42.60 -20.08 -7.64
N GLN A 40 -42.25 -20.18 -6.36
CA GLN A 40 -43.03 -20.97 -5.39
C GLN A 40 -44.42 -20.37 -5.15
N GLN A 41 -44.53 -19.04 -5.08
CA GLN A 41 -45.78 -18.33 -4.91
C GLN A 41 -46.74 -18.58 -6.11
N GLN A 42 -46.22 -18.52 -7.35
CA GLN A 42 -47.02 -18.79 -8.55
C GLN A 42 -47.57 -20.23 -8.60
N LEU A 43 -46.72 -21.20 -8.27
CA LEU A 43 -47.12 -22.60 -8.23
C LEU A 43 -48.20 -22.88 -7.18
N SER A 44 -48.01 -22.33 -5.95
CA SER A 44 -48.97 -22.45 -4.87
C SER A 44 -50.32 -21.85 -5.26
N TYR A 45 -50.26 -20.72 -5.98
CA TYR A 45 -51.44 -19.98 -6.35
C TYR A 45 -52.28 -20.73 -7.41
N GLN A 46 -51.65 -21.31 -8.43
CA GLN A 46 -52.35 -22.15 -9.41
C GLN A 46 -53.03 -23.34 -8.75
N GLN A 47 -52.32 -24.06 -7.87
CA GLN A 47 -52.89 -25.20 -7.12
C GLN A 47 -54.11 -24.82 -6.27
N GLN A 48 -54.08 -23.66 -5.60
CA GLN A 48 -55.21 -23.18 -4.79
C GLN A 48 -56.38 -22.80 -5.65
N THR A 49 -56.14 -22.17 -6.82
CA THR A 49 -57.22 -21.81 -7.78
C THR A 49 -57.92 -23.03 -8.31
N ASP A 50 -57.16 -24.02 -8.74
CA ASP A 50 -57.70 -25.27 -9.28
C ASP A 50 -58.52 -26.04 -8.21
N LEU A 51 -58.02 -26.16 -6.98
CA LEU A 51 -58.72 -26.78 -5.87
C LEU A 51 -60.03 -26.06 -5.51
N LEU A 52 -60.01 -24.71 -5.49
CA LEU A 52 -61.23 -23.93 -5.22
C LEU A 52 -62.28 -24.12 -6.33
N GLY A 53 -61.82 -24.07 -7.60
CA GLY A 53 -62.69 -24.29 -8.75
C GLY A 53 -63.35 -25.66 -8.74
N GLU A 54 -62.56 -26.72 -8.53
CA GLU A 54 -63.08 -28.09 -8.43
C GLU A 54 -64.05 -28.24 -7.23
N MET A 55 -63.76 -27.61 -6.09
CA MET A 55 -64.62 -27.71 -4.91
C MET A 55 -65.99 -27.04 -5.12
N ILE A 56 -65.99 -25.83 -5.72
CA ILE A 56 -67.23 -25.08 -5.99
C ILE A 56 -68.10 -25.81 -7.04
N ILE A 57 -67.50 -26.29 -8.15
CA ILE A 57 -68.29 -27.02 -9.16
C ILE A 57 -68.79 -28.33 -8.64
N ASP A 58 -68.04 -29.03 -7.75
CA ASP A 58 -68.49 -30.28 -7.14
C ASP A 58 -69.71 -30.05 -6.23
N GLN A 59 -69.68 -28.99 -5.40
CA GLN A 59 -70.78 -28.58 -4.56
C GLN A 59 -72.02 -28.23 -5.40
N PHE A 60 -71.78 -27.46 -6.49
CA PHE A 60 -72.86 -27.07 -7.38
C PHE A 60 -73.47 -28.29 -8.11
N ALA A 61 -72.62 -29.18 -8.68
CA ALA A 61 -73.06 -30.39 -9.34
C ALA A 61 -73.92 -31.31 -8.44
N ARG A 62 -73.52 -31.44 -7.14
CA ARG A 62 -74.31 -32.17 -6.16
C ARG A 62 -75.65 -31.49 -5.83
N ALA A 63 -75.68 -30.18 -5.71
CA ALA A 63 -76.92 -29.45 -5.44
C ALA A 63 -77.89 -29.50 -6.60
N ALA A 64 -77.38 -29.54 -7.85
CA ALA A 64 -78.17 -29.64 -9.05
C ALA A 64 -78.68 -31.04 -9.37
N SER A 65 -78.18 -32.11 -8.71
CA SER A 65 -78.41 -33.49 -9.08
C SER A 65 -79.90 -33.91 -8.89
N GLU A 66 -80.52 -33.53 -7.81
CA GLU A 66 -81.94 -33.88 -7.51
C GLU A 66 -82.93 -33.08 -8.36
N PRO A 67 -82.81 -31.73 -8.49
CA PRO A 67 -83.67 -30.94 -9.38
C PRO A 67 -83.54 -31.34 -10.86
N LEU A 68 -82.32 -31.72 -11.27
CA LEU A 68 -82.06 -32.14 -12.65
C LEU A 68 -82.75 -33.49 -12.98
N MET A 69 -82.70 -34.40 -12.03
CA MET A 69 -83.40 -35.69 -12.12
C MET A 69 -84.90 -35.55 -12.14
N ALA A 70 -85.45 -34.56 -11.36
CA ALA A 70 -86.88 -34.28 -11.26
C ALA A 70 -87.44 -33.38 -12.40
N ASP A 71 -86.60 -32.95 -13.33
CA ASP A 71 -86.92 -32.00 -14.40
C ASP A 71 -87.52 -30.70 -13.93
N ASP A 72 -87.11 -30.26 -12.68
CA ASP A 72 -87.58 -29.05 -12.04
C ASP A 72 -86.77 -27.82 -12.43
N ILE A 73 -87.13 -27.27 -13.59
CA ILE A 73 -86.45 -26.12 -14.23
C ILE A 73 -86.43 -24.91 -13.29
N LEU A 74 -87.50 -24.68 -12.51
CA LEU A 74 -87.61 -23.53 -11.62
C LEU A 74 -86.56 -23.60 -10.46
N SER A 75 -86.42 -24.77 -9.86
CA SER A 75 -85.40 -25.00 -8.82
C SER A 75 -84.00 -24.89 -9.41
N LEU A 76 -83.73 -25.30 -10.66
CA LEU A 76 -82.45 -25.14 -11.33
C LEU A 76 -82.14 -23.67 -11.62
N GLU A 77 -83.11 -22.88 -12.09
CA GLU A 77 -82.93 -21.44 -12.28
C GLU A 77 -82.60 -20.69 -10.99
N VAL A 78 -83.31 -21.00 -9.89
CA VAL A 78 -83.03 -20.44 -8.57
C VAL A 78 -81.63 -20.80 -8.13
N LEU A 79 -81.20 -22.02 -8.27
CA LEU A 79 -79.92 -22.53 -7.85
C LEU A 79 -78.76 -21.87 -8.62
N VAL A 80 -78.90 -21.68 -9.93
CA VAL A 80 -77.90 -21.01 -10.78
C VAL A 80 -77.86 -19.52 -10.44
N SER A 81 -79.02 -18.84 -10.23
CA SER A 81 -79.11 -17.41 -9.89
C SER A 81 -78.54 -17.10 -8.49
N GLU A 82 -78.69 -18.04 -7.56
CA GLU A 82 -78.10 -17.87 -6.18
C GLU A 82 -76.59 -17.92 -6.21
N GLN A 83 -76.00 -18.74 -7.04
CA GLN A 83 -74.53 -18.85 -7.16
C GLN A 83 -73.90 -17.69 -7.95
N GLU A 84 -74.64 -17.02 -8.83
CA GLU A 84 -74.20 -15.79 -9.51
C GLU A 84 -73.84 -14.63 -8.57
N LYS A 85 -74.40 -14.66 -7.33
CA LYS A 85 -74.05 -13.66 -6.28
C LYS A 85 -72.66 -13.79 -5.77
N ASN A 86 -71.96 -14.88 -6.09
CA ASN A 86 -70.55 -15.03 -5.71
C ASN A 86 -69.65 -14.23 -6.64
N VAL A 87 -68.86 -13.31 -6.07
CA VAL A 87 -67.99 -12.35 -6.79
C VAL A 87 -66.96 -13.04 -7.68
N LEU A 88 -66.64 -14.29 -7.42
CA LEU A 88 -65.65 -15.08 -8.18
C LEU A 88 -66.32 -15.78 -9.39
N ILE A 89 -67.63 -15.94 -9.43
CA ILE A 89 -68.34 -16.68 -10.47
C ILE A 89 -68.88 -15.68 -11.54
N THR A 90 -68.36 -15.79 -12.74
CA THR A 90 -68.80 -14.97 -13.87
C THR A 90 -70.03 -15.50 -14.53
N GLY A 91 -70.25 -16.82 -14.52
CA GLY A 91 -71.44 -17.43 -15.10
C GLY A 91 -71.50 -18.91 -14.82
N MET A 92 -72.72 -19.43 -14.81
CA MET A 92 -72.98 -20.85 -14.62
C MET A 92 -74.07 -21.32 -15.63
N GLN A 93 -73.90 -22.57 -16.06
CA GLN A 93 -74.84 -23.23 -16.98
C GLN A 93 -75.06 -24.66 -16.59
N LEU A 94 -76.28 -25.16 -16.72
CA LEU A 94 -76.67 -26.57 -16.55
C LEU A 94 -77.21 -27.09 -17.86
N PHE A 95 -76.75 -28.27 -18.22
CA PHE A 95 -77.11 -28.96 -19.45
C PHE A 95 -77.71 -30.31 -19.14
N ASP A 96 -78.62 -30.73 -19.99
CA ASP A 96 -79.15 -32.13 -20.05
C ASP A 96 -78.08 -33.09 -20.64
N LEU A 97 -78.40 -34.39 -20.72
CA LEU A 97 -77.55 -35.37 -21.34
C LEU A 97 -77.40 -35.19 -22.86
N ALA A 98 -78.33 -34.48 -23.47
CA ALA A 98 -78.30 -34.17 -24.93
C ALA A 98 -77.48 -32.87 -25.24
N GLY A 99 -77.09 -32.16 -24.18
CA GLY A 99 -76.34 -30.89 -24.27
C GLY A 99 -77.20 -29.65 -24.43
N ASN A 100 -78.52 -29.79 -24.19
CA ASN A 100 -79.38 -28.58 -24.23
C ASN A 100 -79.30 -27.85 -22.90
N THR A 101 -79.25 -26.51 -22.95
CA THR A 101 -79.19 -25.67 -21.75
C THR A 101 -80.51 -25.66 -21.02
N LEU A 102 -80.52 -26.09 -19.76
CA LEU A 102 -81.68 -26.12 -18.91
C LEU A 102 -81.84 -24.87 -18.05
N ALA A 103 -80.75 -24.35 -17.52
CA ALA A 103 -80.68 -23.13 -16.75
C ALA A 103 -79.33 -22.42 -16.98
N SER A 104 -79.34 -21.07 -16.99
CA SER A 104 -78.13 -20.26 -17.12
C SER A 104 -78.22 -18.96 -16.35
N ALA A 105 -77.19 -18.51 -15.74
CA ALA A 105 -77.07 -17.23 -15.07
C ALA A 105 -75.66 -16.59 -15.25
N GLY A 106 -75.60 -15.30 -15.23
CA GLY A 106 -74.38 -14.51 -15.40
C GLY A 106 -73.93 -14.35 -16.83
N THR A 107 -72.75 -13.82 -17.00
CA THR A 107 -72.06 -13.72 -18.31
C THR A 107 -71.67 -15.12 -18.76
N GLN A 108 -72.06 -15.47 -19.98
CA GLN A 108 -71.83 -16.80 -20.49
C GLN A 108 -70.34 -17.13 -20.52
N PRO A 109 -69.96 -18.32 -20.03
CA PRO A 109 -68.53 -18.72 -19.92
C PRO A 109 -67.83 -18.83 -21.28
N PHE A 110 -68.59 -18.88 -22.37
CA PHE A 110 -68.14 -18.96 -23.76
C PHE A 110 -68.92 -17.92 -24.61
N ASP A 111 -68.35 -17.48 -25.71
CA ASP A 111 -68.97 -16.47 -26.61
C ASP A 111 -70.30 -16.92 -27.22
N GLY A 112 -71.20 -17.38 -26.35
CA GLY A 112 -72.55 -17.75 -26.70
C GLY A 112 -73.00 -19.09 -26.14
N VAL A 113 -74.34 -19.26 -25.94
CA VAL A 113 -74.96 -20.48 -25.47
C VAL A 113 -74.58 -21.68 -26.33
N GLN A 114 -74.37 -21.45 -27.66
CA GLN A 114 -74.01 -22.47 -28.63
C GLN A 114 -72.61 -23.12 -28.37
N ALA A 115 -71.67 -22.35 -27.88
CA ALA A 115 -70.31 -22.87 -27.59
C ALA A 115 -70.28 -23.84 -26.41
N GLY A 116 -71.06 -23.58 -25.36
CA GLY A 116 -71.26 -24.50 -24.23
C GLY A 116 -71.94 -25.80 -24.65
N GLU A 117 -72.99 -25.68 -25.45
CA GLU A 117 -73.69 -26.84 -25.99
C GLU A 117 -72.79 -27.70 -26.90
N GLU A 118 -71.98 -27.11 -27.75
CA GLU A 118 -71.02 -27.85 -28.61
C GLU A 118 -69.96 -28.61 -27.79
N ILE A 119 -69.46 -28.03 -26.71
CA ILE A 119 -68.43 -28.63 -25.81
C ILE A 119 -69.07 -29.87 -25.12
N VAL A 120 -70.31 -29.79 -24.65
CA VAL A 120 -70.96 -30.87 -23.98
C VAL A 120 -71.37 -31.98 -25.01
N LYS A 121 -71.82 -31.59 -26.21
CA LYS A 121 -72.18 -32.52 -27.31
C LYS A 121 -70.95 -33.29 -27.89
N GLN A 122 -69.78 -32.73 -27.82
CA GLN A 122 -68.49 -33.35 -28.30
C GLN A 122 -67.88 -34.34 -27.29
N GLU A 123 -68.52 -34.63 -26.15
CA GLU A 123 -68.00 -35.51 -25.08
C GLU A 123 -66.50 -35.25 -24.75
N VAL A 124 -66.14 -34.01 -24.57
CA VAL A 124 -64.73 -33.60 -24.38
C VAL A 124 -64.23 -33.96 -22.97
N LEU A 125 -64.84 -34.87 -22.27
CA LEU A 125 -64.32 -35.38 -20.98
C LEU A 125 -63.30 -36.48 -21.24
N PRO A 126 -61.97 -36.23 -20.97
CA PRO A 126 -61.01 -37.31 -21.11
C PRO A 126 -61.36 -38.48 -20.20
N GLN A 127 -61.23 -39.69 -20.70
CA GLN A 127 -61.47 -40.91 -19.94
C GLN A 127 -60.64 -40.88 -18.64
N GLY A 128 -61.31 -40.80 -17.45
CA GLY A 128 -60.68 -40.89 -16.14
C GLY A 128 -60.56 -39.60 -15.32
N ARG A 129 -61.06 -38.43 -15.79
CA ARG A 129 -61.19 -37.22 -14.98
C ARG A 129 -62.66 -36.85 -14.77
N ASP A 130 -63.02 -36.59 -13.52
CA ASP A 130 -64.40 -36.18 -13.15
C ASP A 130 -64.65 -34.69 -13.45
N THR A 131 -63.65 -33.88 -13.66
CA THR A 131 -63.74 -32.45 -13.93
C THR A 131 -62.75 -32.04 -15.00
N GLN A 132 -63.12 -31.16 -15.93
CA GLN A 132 -62.26 -30.59 -16.94
C GLN A 132 -62.25 -29.07 -16.78
N ALA A 133 -61.03 -28.48 -16.79
CA ALA A 133 -60.80 -27.05 -16.71
C ALA A 133 -60.27 -26.52 -18.04
N TRP A 134 -60.72 -25.33 -18.46
CA TRP A 134 -60.20 -24.59 -19.62
C TRP A 134 -59.94 -23.16 -19.25
N ILE A 135 -58.79 -22.66 -19.65
CA ILE A 135 -58.45 -21.25 -19.53
C ILE A 135 -58.98 -20.54 -20.78
N HIS A 136 -59.73 -19.45 -20.60
CA HIS A 136 -60.19 -18.65 -21.74
C HIS A 136 -59.01 -18.02 -22.47
N GLY A 137 -59.19 -17.75 -23.79
CA GLY A 137 -58.09 -17.26 -24.63
C GLY A 137 -57.52 -15.91 -24.23
N ASP A 138 -58.22 -15.13 -23.43
CA ASP A 138 -57.72 -13.86 -22.84
C ASP A 138 -57.07 -14.06 -21.46
N GLY A 139 -57.04 -15.28 -20.91
CA GLY A 139 -56.44 -15.63 -19.62
C GLY A 139 -57.16 -15.08 -18.39
N LYS A 140 -58.35 -14.45 -18.56
CA LYS A 140 -59.04 -13.77 -17.47
C LYS A 140 -60.06 -14.63 -16.73
N ALA A 141 -60.50 -15.74 -17.34
CA ALA A 141 -61.45 -16.67 -16.74
C ALA A 141 -61.04 -18.12 -17.00
N VAL A 142 -61.40 -18.98 -16.02
CA VAL A 142 -61.26 -20.45 -16.14
C VAL A 142 -62.65 -21.08 -16.03
N SER A 143 -62.97 -21.91 -17.00
CA SER A 143 -64.24 -22.66 -17.00
C SER A 143 -64.01 -24.09 -16.56
N TYR A 144 -64.87 -24.57 -15.67
CA TYR A 144 -64.87 -25.93 -15.14
C TYR A 144 -66.15 -26.62 -15.61
N LEU A 145 -66.02 -27.80 -16.23
CA LEU A 145 -67.14 -28.69 -16.62
C LEU A 145 -67.06 -29.92 -15.74
N LYS A 146 -68.22 -30.29 -15.18
CA LYS A 146 -68.37 -31.49 -14.35
C LYS A 146 -69.70 -32.22 -14.71
N PRO A 147 -69.70 -33.57 -14.84
CA PRO A 147 -70.94 -34.33 -14.99
C PRO A 147 -71.71 -34.29 -13.65
N VAL A 148 -72.99 -34.07 -13.77
CA VAL A 148 -73.93 -34.14 -12.64
C VAL A 148 -74.46 -35.59 -12.58
N SER A 149 -74.32 -36.22 -11.39
CA SER A 149 -74.74 -37.61 -11.21
C SER A 149 -75.68 -37.74 -10.01
N PHE A 150 -76.77 -38.48 -10.21
CA PHE A 150 -77.68 -38.86 -9.14
C PHE A 150 -77.69 -40.37 -8.97
N GLN A 151 -77.45 -40.89 -7.76
CA GLN A 151 -77.34 -42.31 -7.47
C GLN A 151 -76.47 -43.12 -8.48
N ASN A 152 -75.30 -42.58 -8.80
CA ASN A 152 -74.32 -43.15 -9.75
C ASN A 152 -74.74 -43.11 -11.24
N THR A 153 -75.86 -42.49 -11.58
CA THR A 153 -76.31 -42.31 -12.96
C THR A 153 -76.07 -40.86 -13.37
N LYS A 154 -75.39 -40.62 -14.49
CA LYS A 154 -75.23 -39.27 -15.04
C LYS A 154 -76.62 -38.73 -15.48
N VAL A 155 -76.93 -37.50 -15.04
CA VAL A 155 -78.22 -36.86 -15.36
C VAL A 155 -78.04 -35.57 -16.13
N GLY A 156 -76.80 -35.04 -16.27
CA GLY A 156 -76.48 -33.87 -17.05
C GLY A 156 -75.10 -33.39 -16.79
N TYR A 157 -74.80 -32.12 -17.11
CA TYR A 157 -73.53 -31.48 -16.95
C TYR A 157 -73.66 -30.09 -16.35
N ALA A 158 -72.72 -29.71 -15.49
CA ALA A 158 -72.59 -28.38 -14.88
C ALA A 158 -71.34 -27.70 -15.46
N LEU A 159 -71.50 -26.48 -15.96
CA LEU A 159 -70.42 -25.63 -16.45
C LEU A 159 -70.39 -24.36 -15.60
N MET A 160 -69.22 -23.98 -15.09
CA MET A 160 -69.00 -22.78 -14.27
C MET A 160 -67.77 -22.03 -14.78
N ALA A 161 -67.87 -20.73 -14.90
CA ALA A 161 -66.71 -19.85 -15.17
C ALA A 161 -66.35 -19.01 -13.93
N ILE A 162 -65.08 -18.99 -13.63
CA ILE A 162 -64.48 -18.21 -12.53
C ILE A 162 -63.66 -17.07 -13.09
N ASP A 163 -63.88 -15.84 -12.63
CA ASP A 163 -63.05 -14.68 -12.94
C ASP A 163 -61.72 -14.75 -12.18
N LEU A 164 -60.61 -14.75 -12.92
CA LEU A 164 -59.26 -14.74 -12.37
C LEU A 164 -58.77 -13.32 -12.04
N GLN A 165 -59.45 -12.25 -12.51
CA GLN A 165 -58.99 -10.87 -12.36
C GLN A 165 -58.86 -10.45 -10.88
N PRO A 166 -59.79 -10.74 -9.96
CA PRO A 166 -59.63 -10.38 -8.54
C PRO A 166 -58.42 -11.09 -7.94
N LEU A 167 -58.26 -12.37 -8.30
CA LEU A 167 -57.16 -13.21 -7.88
C LEU A 167 -55.81 -12.69 -8.37
N GLU A 168 -55.71 -12.31 -9.66
CA GLU A 168 -54.51 -11.72 -10.23
C GLU A 168 -54.14 -10.39 -9.57
N ARG A 169 -55.12 -9.56 -9.19
CA ARG A 169 -54.86 -8.30 -8.48
C ARG A 169 -54.20 -8.54 -7.13
N GLU A 170 -54.70 -9.49 -6.35
CA GLU A 170 -54.11 -9.88 -5.07
C GLU A 170 -52.71 -10.47 -5.24
N LEU A 171 -52.52 -11.31 -6.26
CA LEU A 171 -51.21 -11.86 -6.58
C LEU A 171 -50.22 -10.73 -6.94
N ARG A 172 -50.61 -9.81 -7.82
CA ARG A 172 -49.77 -8.66 -8.18
C ARG A 172 -49.44 -7.77 -6.99
N ALA A 173 -50.40 -7.52 -6.08
CA ALA A 173 -50.15 -6.77 -4.86
C ALA A 173 -49.12 -7.47 -3.98
N THR A 174 -49.27 -8.80 -3.79
CA THR A 174 -48.32 -9.59 -3.02
C THR A 174 -46.92 -9.63 -3.66
N LEU A 175 -46.85 -9.81 -4.99
CA LEU A 175 -45.59 -9.79 -5.74
C LEU A 175 -44.90 -8.41 -5.64
N ASN A 176 -45.67 -7.33 -5.78
CA ASN A 176 -45.11 -5.97 -5.62
C ASN A 176 -44.59 -5.73 -4.20
N ALA A 177 -45.32 -6.17 -3.17
CA ALA A 177 -44.86 -6.09 -1.80
C ALA A 177 -43.56 -6.90 -1.59
N LEU A 178 -43.47 -8.09 -2.15
CA LEU A 178 -42.27 -8.95 -2.11
C LEU A 178 -41.06 -8.26 -2.79
N VAL A 179 -41.28 -7.70 -3.98
CA VAL A 179 -40.22 -6.98 -4.71
C VAL A 179 -39.74 -5.75 -3.92
N MET A 180 -40.67 -4.96 -3.38
CA MET A 180 -40.31 -3.76 -2.60
C MET A 180 -39.56 -4.11 -1.32
N THR A 181 -39.98 -5.16 -0.61
CA THR A 181 -39.27 -5.63 0.59
C THR A 181 -37.87 -6.17 0.26
N THR A 182 -37.75 -6.92 -0.86
CA THR A 182 -36.45 -7.43 -1.32
C THR A 182 -35.50 -6.29 -1.70
N LEU A 183 -36.00 -5.27 -2.42
CA LEU A 183 -35.21 -4.08 -2.75
C LEU A 183 -34.81 -3.29 -1.50
N GLY A 184 -35.71 -3.16 -0.52
CA GLY A 184 -35.39 -2.52 0.77
C GLY A 184 -34.29 -3.25 1.54
N LEU A 185 -34.37 -4.57 1.65
CA LEU A 185 -33.36 -5.39 2.30
C LEU A 185 -32.02 -5.34 1.55
N LEU A 186 -32.05 -5.32 0.21
CA LEU A 186 -30.87 -5.16 -0.62
C LEU A 186 -30.17 -3.81 -0.33
N ALA A 187 -30.92 -2.70 -0.30
CA ALA A 187 -30.37 -1.39 -0.01
C ALA A 187 -29.72 -1.33 1.38
N VAL A 188 -30.36 -1.90 2.39
CA VAL A 188 -29.81 -2.01 3.76
C VAL A 188 -28.56 -2.88 3.78
N GLY A 189 -28.56 -4.03 3.08
CA GLY A 189 -27.41 -4.93 2.98
C GLY A 189 -26.18 -4.26 2.33
N VAL A 190 -26.40 -3.53 1.23
CA VAL A 190 -25.32 -2.78 0.55
C VAL A 190 -24.78 -1.66 1.44
N LEU A 191 -25.68 -0.93 2.14
CA LEU A 191 -25.25 0.13 3.08
C LEU A 191 -24.39 -0.45 4.22
N LEU A 192 -24.84 -1.54 4.83
CA LEU A 192 -24.08 -2.22 5.90
C LEU A 192 -22.74 -2.74 5.40
N ALA A 193 -22.70 -3.33 4.21
CA ALA A 193 -21.45 -3.78 3.59
C ALA A 193 -20.46 -2.64 3.39
N PHE A 194 -20.94 -1.48 2.93
CA PHE A 194 -20.11 -0.29 2.77
C PHE A 194 -19.58 0.24 4.11
N LEU A 195 -20.43 0.32 5.13
CA LEU A 195 -20.03 0.78 6.47
C LEU A 195 -18.99 -0.15 7.10
N LEU A 196 -19.20 -1.47 7.01
CA LEU A 196 -18.24 -2.46 7.51
C LEU A 196 -16.91 -2.39 6.77
N ALA A 197 -16.94 -2.39 5.43
CA ALA A 197 -15.72 -2.32 4.62
C ALA A 197 -14.92 -1.04 4.93
N SER A 198 -15.59 0.12 5.05
CA SER A 198 -14.92 1.37 5.40
C SER A 198 -14.30 1.34 6.79
N ARG A 199 -14.98 0.73 7.77
CA ARG A 199 -14.51 0.59 9.16
C ARG A 199 -13.26 -0.30 9.28
N PHE A 200 -13.13 -1.33 8.44
CA PHE A 200 -11.98 -2.24 8.46
C PHE A 200 -10.82 -1.78 7.58
N CYS A 201 -11.10 -1.19 6.42
CA CYS A 201 -10.05 -0.84 5.46
C CYS A 201 -9.37 0.49 5.74
N ARG A 202 -10.06 1.49 6.34
CA ARG A 202 -9.45 2.79 6.66
C ARG A 202 -8.17 2.69 7.51
N PRO A 203 -8.14 1.94 8.63
CA PRO A 203 -6.93 1.82 9.44
C PRO A 203 -5.76 1.17 8.70
N ILE A 204 -6.04 0.23 7.79
CA ILE A 204 -5.01 -0.44 6.98
C ILE A 204 -4.42 0.54 5.96
N HIS A 205 -5.23 1.42 5.39
CA HIS A 205 -4.75 2.45 4.45
C HIS A 205 -3.77 3.41 5.11
N HIS A 206 -4.08 3.87 6.33
CA HIS A 206 -3.15 4.70 7.11
C HIS A 206 -1.83 3.99 7.45
N LEU A 207 -1.83 2.66 7.61
CA LEU A 207 -0.59 1.90 7.77
C LEU A 207 0.29 1.92 6.52
N VAL A 208 -0.33 1.81 5.34
CA VAL A 208 0.39 1.87 4.06
C VAL A 208 0.99 3.26 3.87
N GLU A 209 0.21 4.33 4.07
CA GLU A 209 0.68 5.72 4.00
C GLU A 209 1.84 5.98 4.98
N ALA A 210 1.71 5.48 6.22
CA ALA A 210 2.75 5.59 7.23
C ALA A 210 4.02 4.82 6.83
N GLY A 211 3.90 3.64 6.22
CA GLY A 211 5.04 2.88 5.70
C GLY A 211 5.76 3.60 4.56
N GLU A 212 5.02 4.20 3.62
CA GLU A 212 5.59 4.98 2.52
C GLU A 212 6.24 6.29 3.00
N ALA A 213 5.66 6.97 3.99
CA ALA A 213 6.26 8.16 4.60
C ALA A 213 7.58 7.81 5.30
N PHE A 214 7.61 6.67 5.99
CA PHE A 214 8.81 6.16 6.63
C PHE A 214 9.94 5.85 5.62
N ASP A 215 9.61 5.26 4.47
CA ASP A 215 10.58 4.96 3.40
C ASP A 215 11.17 6.23 2.78
N ARG A 216 10.38 7.31 2.69
CA ARG A 216 10.84 8.64 2.26
C ARG A 216 11.68 9.37 3.32
N GLY A 217 11.74 8.86 4.55
CA GLY A 217 12.48 9.48 5.64
C GLY A 217 11.72 10.55 6.42
N ASP A 218 10.41 10.71 6.16
CA ASP A 218 9.56 11.68 6.84
C ASP A 218 9.24 11.21 8.27
N ALA A 219 9.09 12.17 9.20
CA ALA A 219 8.64 11.86 10.56
C ALA A 219 7.19 11.34 10.51
N CYS A 220 7.00 10.08 10.89
CA CYS A 220 5.71 9.43 10.83
C CYS A 220 4.97 9.60 12.17
N GLU A 221 4.17 10.67 12.31
CA GLU A 221 3.17 10.74 13.39
C GLU A 221 1.99 9.81 13.06
N VAL A 222 2.13 8.54 13.41
CA VAL A 222 1.05 7.57 13.28
C VAL A 222 0.02 7.83 14.38
N ASN A 223 -0.96 8.66 14.08
CA ASN A 223 -2.08 8.95 14.99
C ASN A 223 -3.04 7.74 15.01
N LEU A 224 -2.69 6.72 15.76
CA LEU A 224 -3.43 5.47 15.82
C LEU A 224 -4.62 5.60 16.77
N VAL A 225 -5.82 5.42 16.21
CA VAL A 225 -7.04 5.22 17.00
C VAL A 225 -6.84 3.98 17.89
N LYS A 226 -6.99 4.14 19.20
CA LYS A 226 -6.97 3.00 20.16
C LYS A 226 -8.04 1.99 19.78
N ARG A 227 -7.62 0.77 19.41
CA ARG A 227 -8.47 -0.39 19.13
C ARG A 227 -7.97 -1.58 19.94
N GLU A 228 -8.90 -2.40 20.44
CA GLU A 228 -8.58 -3.59 21.23
C GLU A 228 -8.69 -4.89 20.44
N ASP A 229 -8.99 -4.78 19.12
CA ASP A 229 -9.12 -5.91 18.20
C ASP A 229 -7.77 -6.30 17.55
N GLU A 230 -7.80 -7.30 16.66
CA GLU A 230 -6.63 -7.79 15.92
C GLU A 230 -5.97 -6.69 15.09
N ILE A 231 -6.77 -5.78 14.52
CA ILE A 231 -6.27 -4.62 13.76
C ILE A 231 -5.52 -3.69 14.71
N GLY A 232 -6.03 -3.44 15.91
CA GLY A 232 -5.35 -2.66 16.95
C GLY A 232 -4.01 -3.27 17.36
N ARG A 233 -3.92 -4.61 17.43
CA ARG A 233 -2.65 -5.31 17.70
C ARG A 233 -1.64 -5.12 16.58
N VAL A 234 -2.06 -5.21 15.31
CA VAL A 234 -1.20 -4.95 14.15
C VAL A 234 -0.69 -3.52 14.15
N LEU A 235 -1.57 -2.54 14.38
CA LEU A 235 -1.23 -1.12 14.49
C LEU A 235 -0.19 -0.87 15.61
N THR A 236 -0.40 -1.47 16.78
CA THR A 236 0.52 -1.33 17.93
C THR A 236 1.88 -1.97 17.64
N THR A 237 1.91 -3.12 16.96
CA THR A 237 3.15 -3.79 16.58
C THR A 237 3.92 -2.98 15.54
N PHE A 238 3.22 -2.43 14.55
CA PHE A 238 3.82 -1.55 13.54
C PHE A 238 4.43 -0.31 14.18
N ARG A 239 3.71 0.33 15.13
CA ARG A 239 4.25 1.49 15.87
C ARG A 239 5.54 1.15 16.62
N LYS A 240 5.57 0.03 17.36
CA LYS A 240 6.79 -0.42 18.04
C LYS A 240 7.95 -0.65 17.07
N MET A 241 7.66 -1.16 15.89
CA MET A 241 8.67 -1.35 14.84
C MET A 241 9.17 0.01 14.31
N ALA A 242 8.26 0.95 14.03
CA ALA A 242 8.63 2.29 13.59
C ALA A 242 9.47 3.04 14.64
N ASP A 243 9.05 3.02 15.90
CA ASP A 243 9.80 3.62 17.03
C ASP A 243 11.21 2.98 17.15
N GLY A 244 11.32 1.67 16.99
CA GLY A 244 12.60 0.95 17.03
C GLY A 244 13.51 1.32 15.85
N MET A 245 12.95 1.47 14.64
CA MET A 245 13.72 1.89 13.46
C MET A 245 14.16 3.36 13.55
N GLU A 246 13.33 4.24 14.11
CA GLU A 246 13.70 5.64 14.37
C GLU A 246 14.81 5.72 15.41
N ALA A 247 14.72 4.98 16.50
CA ALA A 247 15.78 4.89 17.50
C ALA A 247 17.09 4.40 16.88
N LYS A 248 17.05 3.37 16.01
CA LYS A 248 18.21 2.89 15.26
C LYS A 248 18.81 4.00 14.37
N ARG A 249 17.99 4.69 13.58
CA ARG A 249 18.45 5.83 12.76
C ARG A 249 19.11 6.94 13.58
N ASN A 250 18.55 7.25 14.76
CA ASN A 250 19.11 8.26 15.64
C ASN A 250 20.48 7.82 16.20
N VAL A 251 20.64 6.54 16.54
CA VAL A 251 21.93 5.97 16.95
C VAL A 251 22.93 6.00 15.79
N GLU A 252 22.53 5.63 14.57
CA GLU A 252 23.38 5.71 13.39
C GLU A 252 23.82 7.14 13.08
N LYS A 253 22.91 8.12 13.15
CA LYS A 253 23.24 9.55 13.01
C LYS A 253 24.16 10.06 14.10
N ALA A 254 23.99 9.62 15.33
CA ALA A 254 24.89 9.97 16.42
C ALA A 254 26.29 9.36 16.21
N LEU A 255 26.33 8.09 15.82
CA LEU A 255 27.58 7.37 15.56
C LEU A 255 28.38 7.99 14.39
N SER A 256 27.69 8.44 13.31
CA SER A 256 28.34 9.10 12.17
C SER A 256 28.96 10.47 12.49
N ARG A 257 28.67 11.07 13.66
CA ARG A 257 29.36 12.27 14.14
C ARG A 257 30.70 11.96 14.82
N TYR A 258 30.87 10.73 15.31
CA TYR A 258 32.09 10.29 16.00
C TYR A 258 32.98 9.39 15.15
N LEU A 259 32.42 8.80 14.08
CA LEU A 259 33.16 7.97 13.13
C LEU A 259 33.02 8.56 11.72
N SER A 260 34.06 8.43 10.89
CA SER A 260 33.91 8.79 9.48
C SER A 260 32.85 7.89 8.80
N PRO A 261 32.13 8.38 7.77
CA PRO A 261 31.08 7.61 7.10
C PRO A 261 31.55 6.25 6.57
N SER A 262 32.78 6.16 6.06
CA SER A 262 33.39 4.93 5.55
C SER A 262 33.63 3.90 6.66
N ILE A 263 34.06 4.32 7.83
CA ILE A 263 34.27 3.46 9.00
C ILE A 263 32.93 3.02 9.61
N ALA A 264 31.97 3.95 9.72
CA ALA A 264 30.62 3.65 10.22
C ALA A 264 29.95 2.57 9.34
N ALA A 265 30.03 2.71 8.00
CA ALA A 265 29.50 1.70 7.06
C ALA A 265 30.15 0.34 7.26
N LYS A 266 31.49 0.27 7.46
CA LYS A 266 32.23 -0.98 7.68
C LYS A 266 31.87 -1.66 9.01
N VAL A 267 31.63 -0.90 10.07
CA VAL A 267 31.19 -1.40 11.38
C VAL A 267 29.75 -1.94 11.32
N ILE A 268 28.86 -1.25 10.60
CA ILE A 268 27.46 -1.64 10.43
C ILE A 268 27.34 -2.90 9.56
N SER A 269 28.13 -3.01 8.46
CA SER A 269 28.09 -4.16 7.54
C SER A 269 28.54 -5.46 8.20
N ASN A 270 29.40 -5.40 9.21
CA ASN A 270 29.91 -6.56 9.97
C ASN A 270 29.00 -6.96 11.15
N ASN A 271 27.73 -6.56 11.18
CA ASN A 271 26.78 -6.88 12.28
C ASN A 271 27.29 -6.55 13.71
N GLY A 272 28.21 -5.60 13.82
CA GLY A 272 28.80 -5.23 15.12
C GLY A 272 29.84 -6.20 15.68
N GLU A 273 30.15 -7.27 14.98
CA GLU A 273 31.27 -8.17 15.33
C GLU A 273 32.60 -7.55 14.88
N SER A 274 33.05 -6.55 15.66
CA SER A 274 34.36 -5.94 15.46
C SER A 274 35.41 -6.77 16.20
N THR A 275 36.15 -7.59 15.49
CA THR A 275 37.32 -8.29 16.07
C THR A 275 38.53 -7.39 16.07
N LEU A 276 39.35 -7.46 17.14
CA LEU A 276 40.66 -6.84 17.16
C LEU A 276 41.55 -7.43 16.10
N GLY A 277 42.26 -6.61 15.34
CA GLY A 277 43.19 -7.05 14.31
C GLY A 277 43.34 -5.98 13.21
N GLY A 278 44.28 -6.26 12.31
CA GLY A 278 44.54 -5.35 11.18
C GLY A 278 45.03 -6.11 9.95
N VAL A 279 44.86 -5.43 8.81
CA VAL A 279 45.30 -5.87 7.49
C VAL A 279 46.36 -4.92 6.99
N ARG A 280 47.33 -5.45 6.21
CA ARG A 280 48.31 -4.58 5.54
C ARG A 280 47.66 -3.95 4.31
N SER A 281 47.66 -2.62 4.26
CA SER A 281 47.10 -1.85 3.18
C SER A 281 48.09 -0.75 2.76
N GLU A 282 48.09 -0.43 1.47
CA GLU A 282 48.85 0.68 0.93
C GLU A 282 47.97 1.91 0.84
N GLY A 283 48.54 3.08 1.23
CA GLY A 283 47.82 4.34 1.19
C GLY A 283 48.73 5.52 1.51
N SER A 284 48.13 6.72 1.53
CA SER A 284 48.82 7.96 1.91
C SER A 284 48.26 8.47 3.25
N VAL A 285 49.12 9.03 4.07
CA VAL A 285 48.77 9.68 5.33
C VAL A 285 49.19 11.15 5.27
N LEU A 286 48.24 12.00 5.59
CA LEU A 286 48.40 13.43 5.70
C LEU A 286 48.29 13.84 7.16
N PHE A 287 49.25 14.61 7.65
CA PHE A 287 49.16 15.36 8.91
C PHE A 287 49.18 16.86 8.60
N CYS A 288 48.28 17.60 9.25
CA CYS A 288 48.26 19.06 9.18
C CYS A 288 48.25 19.60 10.61
N ASP A 289 49.13 20.51 10.91
CA ASP A 289 49.45 20.98 12.27
C ASP A 289 49.54 22.52 12.29
N ILE A 290 49.18 23.14 13.42
CA ILE A 290 49.26 24.60 13.59
C ILE A 290 50.70 25.01 13.92
N VAL A 291 51.20 26.01 13.25
CA VAL A 291 52.53 26.57 13.52
C VAL A 291 52.47 27.44 14.79
N GLY A 292 53.29 27.10 15.81
CA GLY A 292 53.37 27.83 17.05
C GLY A 292 52.13 27.68 17.95
N PHE A 293 51.44 26.54 17.90
CA PHE A 293 50.22 26.28 18.69
C PHE A 293 50.41 26.45 20.18
N THR A 294 51.55 26.05 20.73
CA THR A 294 51.82 26.21 22.17
C THR A 294 51.74 27.68 22.60
N GLU A 295 52.37 28.59 21.86
CA GLU A 295 52.28 30.01 22.11
C GLU A 295 50.87 30.58 21.91
N LEU A 296 50.16 30.09 20.86
CA LEU A 296 48.78 30.47 20.56
C LEU A 296 47.84 30.06 21.71
N SER A 297 47.99 28.85 22.21
CA SER A 297 47.16 28.31 23.30
C SER A 297 47.39 28.98 24.65
N GLU A 298 48.55 29.58 24.87
CA GLU A 298 48.84 30.41 26.09
C GLU A 298 48.24 31.81 26.00
N GLN A 299 47.93 32.31 24.80
CA GLN A 299 47.44 33.68 24.57
C GLN A 299 45.91 33.77 24.40
N LEU A 300 45.23 32.67 24.09
CA LEU A 300 43.78 32.64 23.88
C LEU A 300 43.05 32.07 25.09
N GLU A 301 41.84 32.56 25.34
CA GLU A 301 40.92 31.91 26.26
C GLU A 301 40.49 30.53 25.70
N LEU A 302 40.15 29.59 26.58
CA LEU A 302 39.88 28.19 26.19
C LEU A 302 38.71 28.06 25.21
N GLU A 303 37.69 28.88 25.37
CA GLU A 303 36.52 28.92 24.49
C GLU A 303 36.88 29.41 23.09
N ASP A 304 37.72 30.46 22.99
CA ASP A 304 38.17 31.02 21.73
C ASP A 304 39.12 30.04 21.00
N LEU A 305 39.98 29.36 21.76
CA LEU A 305 40.84 28.31 21.23
C LEU A 305 40.00 27.13 20.65
N ALA A 306 38.98 26.70 21.40
CA ALA A 306 38.07 25.62 20.92
C ALA A 306 37.29 26.03 19.66
N ASN A 307 36.80 27.27 19.62
CA ASN A 307 36.11 27.81 18.46
C ASN A 307 37.02 27.86 17.23
N LEU A 308 38.26 28.33 17.40
CA LEU A 308 39.29 28.38 16.36
C LEU A 308 39.57 26.98 15.80
N LEU A 309 39.87 26.02 16.68
CA LEU A 309 40.13 24.63 16.26
C LEU A 309 38.93 24.02 15.51
N ASN A 310 37.71 24.19 16.04
CA ASN A 310 36.49 23.66 15.43
C ASN A 310 36.25 24.27 14.05
N GLU A 311 36.52 25.58 13.86
CA GLU A 311 36.38 26.26 12.61
C GLU A 311 37.31 25.66 11.53
N PHE A 312 38.61 25.59 11.79
CA PHE A 312 39.57 25.03 10.85
C PHE A 312 39.35 23.53 10.63
N PHE A 313 39.09 22.74 11.66
CA PHE A 313 38.84 21.30 11.54
C PHE A 313 37.61 21.00 10.73
N HIS A 314 36.56 21.82 10.82
CA HIS A 314 35.36 21.67 10.00
C HIS A 314 35.69 21.72 8.49
N TYR A 315 36.41 22.76 8.07
CA TYR A 315 36.77 22.95 6.67
C TYR A 315 37.85 21.97 6.21
N PHE A 316 38.80 21.61 7.07
CA PHE A 316 39.83 20.64 6.75
C PHE A 316 39.29 19.24 6.59
N ALA A 317 38.34 18.85 7.43
CA ALA A 317 37.63 17.59 7.27
C ALA A 317 36.81 17.59 5.95
N ALA A 318 36.16 18.70 5.59
CA ALA A 318 35.47 18.83 4.32
C ALA A 318 36.43 18.71 3.13
N ALA A 319 37.60 19.35 3.17
CA ALA A 319 38.65 19.24 2.15
C ALA A 319 39.18 17.79 2.04
N GLY A 320 39.37 17.09 3.15
CA GLY A 320 39.75 15.70 3.16
C GLY A 320 38.71 14.81 2.49
N ASN A 321 37.45 14.95 2.90
CA ASN A 321 36.35 14.15 2.41
C ASN A 321 36.06 14.39 0.91
N SER A 322 36.20 15.64 0.43
CA SER A 322 36.00 15.96 -1.02
C SER A 322 37.04 15.29 -1.92
N CYS A 323 38.21 14.97 -1.37
CA CYS A 323 39.31 14.27 -2.07
C CYS A 323 39.37 12.77 -1.69
N LEU A 324 38.27 12.11 -1.34
CA LEU A 324 38.20 10.71 -0.97
C LEU A 324 39.05 10.32 0.26
N GLY A 325 39.45 11.29 1.07
CA GLY A 325 40.16 11.08 2.32
C GLY A 325 39.23 10.67 3.46
N THR A 326 39.74 9.89 4.38
CA THR A 326 39.08 9.50 5.63
C THR A 326 39.78 10.22 6.78
N VAL A 327 39.04 11.10 7.49
CA VAL A 327 39.56 11.70 8.71
C VAL A 327 39.70 10.59 9.76
N ASP A 328 40.93 10.30 10.16
CA ASP A 328 41.23 9.26 11.16
C ASP A 328 40.99 9.79 12.57
N LYS A 329 41.64 10.91 12.92
CA LYS A 329 41.47 11.56 14.20
C LYS A 329 42.02 13.00 14.25
N PHE A 330 41.59 13.70 15.28
CA PHE A 330 42.23 14.97 15.71
C PHE A 330 43.15 14.69 16.92
N ILE A 331 44.35 15.24 16.89
CA ILE A 331 45.40 15.03 17.93
C ILE A 331 45.89 16.41 18.41
N GLY A 332 45.21 16.98 19.43
CA GLY A 332 45.44 18.35 19.82
C GLY A 332 45.05 19.34 18.71
N ASP A 333 46.01 20.05 18.16
CA ASP A 333 45.86 20.98 17.03
C ASP A 333 46.12 20.36 15.66
N CYS A 334 46.39 19.06 15.64
CA CYS A 334 46.70 18.33 14.39
C CYS A 334 45.53 17.51 13.91
N ILE A 335 45.27 17.52 12.60
CA ILE A 335 44.37 16.59 11.94
C ILE A 335 45.15 15.52 11.16
N MET A 336 44.73 14.28 11.29
CA MET A 336 45.26 13.14 10.54
C MET A 336 44.19 12.65 9.55
N ILE A 337 44.54 12.59 8.28
CA ILE A 337 43.67 12.10 7.19
C ILE A 337 44.41 11.00 6.45
N VAL A 338 43.67 9.95 6.10
CA VAL A 338 44.19 8.78 5.37
C VAL A 338 43.49 8.65 4.03
N PHE A 339 44.25 8.30 2.99
CA PHE A 339 43.77 8.13 1.61
C PHE A 339 44.10 6.71 1.12
N GLY A 340 43.19 6.09 0.33
CA GLY A 340 43.31 4.71 -0.10
C GLY A 340 42.90 3.69 0.95
N ILE A 341 42.40 4.12 2.11
CA ILE A 341 41.97 3.29 3.25
C ILE A 341 40.68 3.90 3.83
N PRO A 342 39.62 3.14 4.12
CA PRO A 342 39.52 1.66 4.05
C PRO A 342 39.20 1.12 2.63
N ASN A 343 38.97 1.98 1.67
CA ASN A 343 38.71 1.62 0.29
C ASN A 343 39.96 1.88 -0.54
N TYR A 344 40.42 0.85 -1.26
CA TYR A 344 41.60 0.99 -2.11
C TYR A 344 41.40 2.05 -3.18
N ASP A 345 42.42 2.91 -3.35
CA ASP A 345 42.47 3.98 -4.32
C ASP A 345 43.89 4.09 -4.91
N GLU A 346 44.03 3.87 -6.20
CA GLU A 346 45.32 3.91 -6.89
C GLU A 346 45.94 5.31 -6.89
N LEU A 347 45.09 6.36 -6.84
CA LEU A 347 45.50 7.77 -6.84
C LEU A 347 45.57 8.39 -5.47
N HIS A 348 45.65 7.57 -4.40
CA HIS A 348 45.66 8.04 -3.01
C HIS A 348 46.72 9.13 -2.74
N GLY A 349 47.86 9.14 -3.45
CA GLY A 349 48.90 10.17 -3.33
C GLY A 349 48.42 11.52 -3.86
N VAL A 350 47.82 11.52 -5.06
CA VAL A 350 47.29 12.73 -5.71
C VAL A 350 46.13 13.31 -4.87
N HIS A 351 45.23 12.45 -4.39
CA HIS A 351 44.11 12.90 -3.54
C HIS A 351 44.59 13.48 -2.21
N ALA A 352 45.64 12.92 -1.61
CA ALA A 352 46.25 13.46 -0.41
C ALA A 352 46.87 14.85 -0.66
N LEU A 353 47.57 15.03 -1.80
CA LEU A 353 48.14 16.30 -2.14
C LEU A 353 47.11 17.37 -2.52
N THR A 354 46.07 16.99 -3.27
CA THR A 354 44.95 17.87 -3.61
C THR A 354 44.23 18.36 -2.36
N SER A 355 43.95 17.44 -1.41
CA SER A 355 43.39 17.78 -0.10
C SER A 355 44.28 18.75 0.68
N ALA A 356 45.59 18.51 0.72
CA ALA A 356 46.54 19.39 1.37
C ALA A 356 46.55 20.80 0.77
N ALA A 357 46.52 20.92 -0.57
CA ALA A 357 46.42 22.19 -1.26
C ALA A 357 45.11 22.92 -0.94
N LEU A 358 43.97 22.20 -0.96
CA LEU A 358 42.67 22.76 -0.53
C LEU A 358 42.72 23.27 0.91
N MET A 359 43.30 22.51 1.84
CA MET A 359 43.42 22.92 3.25
C MET A 359 44.26 24.21 3.38
N GLN A 360 45.36 24.37 2.65
CA GLN A 360 46.17 25.59 2.71
C GLN A 360 45.38 26.78 2.14
N LEU A 361 44.70 26.63 0.99
CA LEU A 361 43.94 27.73 0.39
C LEU A 361 42.69 28.11 1.22
N VAL A 362 42.03 27.14 1.86
CA VAL A 362 40.96 27.40 2.83
C VAL A 362 41.50 28.15 4.02
N ALA A 363 42.64 27.75 4.58
CA ALA A 363 43.29 28.45 5.66
C ALA A 363 43.63 29.90 5.31
N GLU A 364 44.10 30.17 4.09
CA GLU A 364 44.35 31.54 3.60
C GLU A 364 43.06 32.37 3.63
N ARG A 365 41.96 31.84 3.05
CA ARG A 365 40.65 32.54 3.04
C ARG A 365 40.09 32.79 4.43
N ILE A 366 40.20 31.82 5.35
CA ILE A 366 39.81 32.01 6.76
C ILE A 366 40.66 33.10 7.40
N ASN A 367 41.96 33.10 7.16
CA ASN A 367 42.90 34.13 7.70
C ASN A 367 42.61 35.52 7.14
N GLU A 368 42.25 35.67 5.88
CA GLU A 368 41.81 36.96 5.30
C GLU A 368 40.59 37.51 6.07
N ARG A 369 39.56 36.66 6.30
CA ARG A 369 38.39 37.01 7.08
C ARG A 369 38.73 37.35 8.53
N ARG A 370 39.57 36.54 9.18
CA ARG A 370 40.02 36.78 10.57
C ARG A 370 40.76 38.07 10.71
N THR A 371 41.69 38.35 9.78
CA THR A 371 42.48 39.61 9.76
C THR A 371 41.57 40.83 9.56
N ALA A 372 40.55 40.72 8.69
CA ALA A 372 39.55 41.77 8.48
C ALA A 372 38.75 42.07 9.78
N ASN A 373 38.54 41.05 10.59
CA ASN A 373 37.87 41.16 11.89
C ASN A 373 38.81 41.56 13.04
N GLY A 374 40.10 41.80 12.79
CA GLY A 374 41.10 42.13 13.82
C GLY A 374 41.62 40.93 14.60
N GLU A 375 41.33 39.71 14.14
CA GLU A 375 41.77 38.45 14.75
C GLU A 375 43.17 38.04 14.20
N ARG A 376 43.89 37.24 15.00
CA ARG A 376 45.19 36.71 14.59
C ARG A 376 45.09 35.69 13.49
N ALA A 377 45.88 35.80 12.42
CA ALA A 377 46.05 34.79 11.39
C ALA A 377 46.82 33.57 11.95
N VAL A 378 46.43 32.37 11.49
CA VAL A 378 47.01 31.09 11.91
C VAL A 378 47.63 30.40 10.70
N GLN A 379 48.89 29.97 10.81
CA GLN A 379 49.58 29.27 9.75
C GLN A 379 49.61 27.78 10.02
N PHE A 380 49.50 27.00 8.96
CA PHE A 380 49.51 25.55 8.99
C PHE A 380 50.72 25.00 8.22
N ARG A 381 51.17 23.82 8.64
CA ARG A 381 52.18 23.02 7.97
C ARG A 381 51.62 21.63 7.71
N ILE A 382 51.94 21.07 6.57
CA ILE A 382 51.38 19.79 6.15
C ILE A 382 52.52 18.84 5.75
N GLY A 383 52.41 17.58 6.21
CA GLY A 383 53.30 16.49 5.84
C GLY A 383 52.57 15.31 5.26
N ILE A 384 53.01 14.77 4.11
CA ILE A 384 52.39 13.62 3.47
C ILE A 384 53.44 12.52 3.23
N ASN A 385 53.11 11.31 3.66
CA ASN A 385 53.89 10.12 3.36
C ASN A 385 52.97 9.00 2.83
N SER A 386 53.52 8.16 1.92
CA SER A 386 52.81 7.03 1.34
C SER A 386 53.55 5.72 1.63
N GLY A 387 52.82 4.62 1.70
CA GLY A 387 53.40 3.31 1.88
C GLY A 387 52.48 2.32 2.59
N ILE A 388 53.04 1.16 2.93
CA ILE A 388 52.30 0.10 3.62
C ILE A 388 52.12 0.44 5.08
N MET A 389 50.91 0.26 5.58
CA MET A 389 50.53 0.42 6.98
C MET A 389 49.57 -0.68 7.42
N LEU A 390 49.41 -0.86 8.72
CA LEU A 390 48.42 -1.78 9.28
C LEU A 390 47.14 -0.99 9.56
N GLU A 391 46.05 -1.33 8.87
CA GLU A 391 44.71 -0.78 9.09
C GLU A 391 43.84 -1.75 9.88
N GLY A 392 43.02 -1.28 10.80
CA GLY A 392 42.08 -2.15 11.50
C GLY A 392 41.61 -1.61 12.85
N ASN A 393 40.89 -2.48 13.57
CA ASN A 393 40.45 -2.21 14.92
C ASN A 393 41.56 -2.45 15.92
N LEU A 394 42.10 -1.39 16.46
CA LEU A 394 43.21 -1.42 17.41
C LEU A 394 42.74 -0.91 18.77
N GLY A 395 43.25 -1.50 19.86
CA GLY A 395 42.91 -1.10 21.22
C GLY A 395 42.63 -2.30 22.12
N SER A 396 41.68 -2.15 23.02
CA SER A 396 41.18 -3.23 23.88
C SER A 396 39.81 -3.74 23.43
N HIS A 397 39.35 -4.88 23.97
CA HIS A 397 38.02 -5.41 23.71
C HIS A 397 36.89 -4.41 24.09
N ASP A 398 37.12 -3.58 25.12
CA ASP A 398 36.12 -2.63 25.59
C ASP A 398 36.22 -1.25 24.89
N ARG A 399 37.35 -0.95 24.26
CA ARG A 399 37.60 0.34 23.58
C ARG A 399 38.50 0.15 22.37
N MET A 400 37.85 0.02 21.22
CA MET A 400 38.50 -0.12 19.92
C MET A 400 38.45 1.19 19.15
N GLN A 401 39.45 1.42 18.35
CA GLN A 401 39.50 2.50 17.37
C GLN A 401 39.90 1.92 16.02
N TYR A 402 39.12 2.16 14.98
CA TYR A 402 39.56 1.86 13.64
C TYR A 402 40.55 2.94 13.22
N THR A 403 41.78 2.55 12.92
CA THR A 403 42.87 3.46 12.61
C THR A 403 43.98 2.75 11.84
N VAL A 404 44.96 3.51 11.37
CA VAL A 404 46.16 3.01 10.74
C VAL A 404 47.38 3.20 11.65
N VAL A 405 48.29 2.24 11.64
CA VAL A 405 49.56 2.32 12.35
C VAL A 405 50.70 1.78 11.49
N GLY A 406 51.88 2.29 11.72
CA GLY A 406 53.07 1.86 11.00
C GLY A 406 54.14 2.93 10.91
N ASP A 407 55.31 2.56 10.34
CA ASP A 407 56.38 3.51 10.10
C ASP A 407 55.92 4.63 9.12
N THR A 408 55.09 4.28 8.14
CA THR A 408 54.48 5.23 7.19
C THR A 408 53.77 6.39 7.90
N VAL A 409 52.98 6.10 8.92
CA VAL A 409 52.21 7.06 9.71
C VAL A 409 53.17 7.95 10.54
N ASN A 410 54.14 7.30 11.21
CA ASN A 410 55.12 8.01 12.03
C ASN A 410 55.98 8.98 11.22
N VAL A 411 56.36 8.57 10.02
CA VAL A 411 57.14 9.42 9.13
C VAL A 411 56.33 10.63 8.67
N ALA A 412 55.06 10.44 8.26
CA ALA A 412 54.18 11.54 7.86
C ALA A 412 54.06 12.62 8.99
N SER A 413 53.82 12.18 10.23
CA SER A 413 53.77 13.07 11.41
C SER A 413 55.08 13.84 11.62
N ARG A 414 56.19 13.18 11.47
CA ARG A 414 57.51 13.83 11.67
C ARG A 414 57.85 14.83 10.57
N ILE A 415 57.59 14.52 9.28
CA ILE A 415 57.83 15.48 8.22
C ILE A 415 56.89 16.67 8.28
N CYS A 416 55.66 16.50 8.79
CA CYS A 416 54.76 17.61 9.09
C CYS A 416 55.40 18.63 10.03
N GLY A 417 56.01 18.16 11.11
CA GLY A 417 56.72 19.01 12.08
C GLY A 417 57.96 19.73 11.51
N LEU A 418 58.47 19.25 10.35
CA LEU A 418 59.66 19.83 9.67
C LEU A 418 59.30 20.74 8.48
N ALA A 419 58.02 20.77 8.10
CA ALA A 419 57.56 21.61 7.02
C ALA A 419 57.56 23.10 7.43
N ASP A 420 57.89 23.99 6.50
CA ASP A 420 57.81 25.41 6.69
C ASP A 420 56.36 25.90 6.84
N PRO A 421 56.12 27.01 7.55
CA PRO A 421 54.78 27.59 7.64
C PRO A 421 54.16 27.85 6.24
N GLY A 422 52.92 27.42 6.00
CA GLY A 422 52.21 27.55 4.73
C GLY A 422 52.65 26.55 3.64
N SER A 423 53.54 25.59 3.98
CA SER A 423 54.06 24.64 2.98
C SER A 423 53.50 23.20 3.15
N ILE A 424 53.62 22.42 2.07
CA ILE A 424 53.30 20.98 2.05
C ILE A 424 54.59 20.22 1.72
N LEU A 425 55.03 19.38 2.65
CA LEU A 425 56.22 18.58 2.54
C LEU A 425 55.87 17.10 2.27
N LEU A 426 56.48 16.52 1.26
CA LEU A 426 56.27 15.15 0.76
C LEU A 426 57.51 14.31 1.00
N THR A 427 57.39 13.04 1.35
CA THR A 427 58.52 12.10 1.24
C THR A 427 58.78 11.67 -0.21
N GLY A 428 59.93 11.03 -0.45
CA GLY A 428 60.25 10.43 -1.75
C GLY A 428 59.24 9.33 -2.13
N GLU A 429 58.77 8.57 -1.15
CA GLU A 429 57.76 7.55 -1.34
C GLU A 429 56.41 8.15 -1.76
N ALA A 430 55.99 9.26 -1.17
CA ALA A 430 54.77 9.98 -1.59
C ALA A 430 54.94 10.64 -2.95
N ALA A 431 56.08 11.29 -3.23
CA ALA A 431 56.36 11.91 -4.51
C ALA A 431 56.46 10.91 -5.69
N SER A 432 56.73 9.64 -5.41
CA SER A 432 56.82 8.58 -6.40
C SER A 432 55.50 7.89 -6.73
N GLN A 433 54.39 8.26 -6.05
CA GLN A 433 53.08 7.69 -6.33
C GLN A 433 52.56 8.09 -7.72
N PRO A 434 51.68 7.27 -8.33
CA PRO A 434 51.11 7.58 -9.64
C PRO A 434 50.48 8.99 -9.68
N GLY A 435 50.78 9.75 -10.76
CA GLY A 435 50.25 11.10 -10.96
C GLY A 435 50.90 12.22 -10.17
N MET A 436 51.86 11.94 -9.27
CA MET A 436 52.46 12.98 -8.40
C MET A 436 53.52 13.83 -9.03
N LEU A 437 54.19 13.36 -10.09
CA LEU A 437 55.38 14.02 -10.69
C LEU A 437 55.11 15.43 -11.22
N GLU A 438 53.90 15.72 -11.65
CA GLU A 438 53.53 17.03 -12.20
C GLU A 438 53.36 18.11 -11.12
N PHE A 439 53.07 17.69 -9.89
CA PHE A 439 52.77 18.59 -8.76
C PHE A 439 53.94 18.82 -7.82
N VAL A 440 55.01 18.08 -8.01
CA VAL A 440 56.21 18.21 -7.16
C VAL A 440 57.15 19.28 -7.74
N ALA A 441 57.51 20.24 -6.91
CA ALA A 441 58.48 21.25 -7.32
C ALA A 441 59.84 20.58 -7.70
N PRO A 442 60.47 21.02 -8.80
CA PRO A 442 61.72 20.41 -9.27
C PRO A 442 62.88 20.56 -8.29
N ASN A 443 62.76 21.42 -7.25
CA ASN A 443 63.75 21.62 -6.22
C ASN A 443 63.57 20.55 -5.12
N ASN A 444 64.47 19.58 -5.14
CA ASN A 444 64.64 18.67 -4.00
C ASN A 444 65.05 19.50 -2.77
N GLN A 445 64.22 19.45 -1.70
CA GLN A 445 64.48 20.12 -0.43
C GLN A 445 65.69 19.50 0.32
N GLY A 446 66.29 18.47 -0.24
CA GLY A 446 67.42 17.79 0.35
C GLY A 446 67.04 16.58 1.19
N SER A 447 68.05 16.08 1.82
CA SER A 447 67.98 14.86 2.63
C SER A 447 67.87 15.27 4.10
N ILE A 448 66.67 15.02 4.69
CA ILE A 448 66.35 15.39 6.05
C ILE A 448 66.58 14.19 6.99
N LYS A 449 67.35 14.41 8.07
CA LYS A 449 67.57 13.38 9.09
C LYS A 449 66.38 13.34 10.05
N VAL A 450 65.60 12.31 9.99
CA VAL A 450 64.39 12.10 10.82
C VAL A 450 64.79 11.27 12.06
N ARG A 451 64.39 11.73 13.24
CA ARG A 451 64.68 11.01 14.52
C ARG A 451 64.18 9.57 14.48
N GLY A 452 65.09 8.61 14.75
CA GLY A 452 64.76 7.19 14.77
C GLY A 452 64.92 6.45 13.43
N ARG A 453 65.40 7.13 12.37
CA ARG A 453 65.86 6.49 11.12
C ARG A 453 67.37 6.61 10.96
N SER A 454 68.00 5.54 10.51
CA SER A 454 69.47 5.53 10.27
C SER A 454 69.83 6.30 8.98
N ASN A 455 68.97 6.25 7.97
CA ASN A 455 69.18 6.89 6.69
C ASN A 455 68.37 8.17 6.60
N PRO A 456 68.90 9.27 6.08
CA PRO A 456 68.19 10.47 5.80
C PRO A 456 67.07 10.21 4.75
N LEU A 457 65.94 10.90 4.90
CA LEU A 457 64.78 10.83 3.99
C LEU A 457 64.90 11.93 2.93
N GLN A 458 64.68 11.57 1.68
CA GLN A 458 64.46 12.56 0.64
C GLN A 458 63.09 13.19 0.81
N THR A 459 63.02 14.52 0.72
CA THR A 459 61.76 15.28 0.86
C THR A 459 61.63 16.26 -0.28
N TYR A 460 60.40 16.49 -0.66
CA TYR A 460 59.99 17.38 -1.76
C TYR A 460 58.94 18.37 -1.27
N GLN A 461 59.00 19.61 -1.69
CA GLN A 461 57.97 20.60 -1.47
C GLN A 461 56.96 20.59 -2.63
N ALA A 462 55.68 20.61 -2.31
CA ALA A 462 54.63 20.68 -3.33
C ALA A 462 54.52 22.11 -3.89
N ASN A 463 54.21 22.20 -5.18
CA ASN A 463 53.94 23.47 -5.85
C ASN A 463 52.43 23.82 -5.73
N ILE A 464 52.05 24.54 -4.70
CA ILE A 464 50.68 24.98 -4.44
C ILE A 464 50.18 25.93 -5.56
N GLY A 465 51.06 26.65 -6.26
CA GLY A 465 50.71 27.58 -7.33
C GLY A 465 49.94 26.91 -8.49
N LEU A 466 50.24 25.64 -8.81
CA LEU A 466 49.56 24.91 -9.86
C LEU A 466 48.08 24.70 -9.54
N PHE A 467 47.72 24.51 -8.27
CA PHE A 467 46.32 24.33 -7.86
C PHE A 467 45.52 25.64 -7.88
N ARG A 468 46.17 26.80 -7.75
CA ARG A 468 45.52 28.12 -7.78
C ARG A 468 45.01 28.49 -9.18
N GLU A 469 45.60 27.95 -10.24
CA GLU A 469 45.27 28.23 -11.64
C GLU A 469 44.23 27.29 -12.20
N ASP A 470 43.89 26.19 -11.51
CA ASP A 470 42.94 25.18 -11.95
C ASP A 470 41.49 25.57 -11.58
N ASP A 471 40.62 25.65 -12.61
CA ASP A 471 39.22 26.06 -12.44
C ASP A 471 38.41 25.03 -11.64
N LEU A 472 38.63 23.71 -11.81
CA LEU A 472 37.94 22.63 -11.06
C LEU A 472 38.32 22.68 -9.57
N PHE A 473 39.58 23.03 -9.32
CA PHE A 473 40.06 23.20 -7.95
C PHE A 473 39.42 24.41 -7.27
N ARG A 474 39.20 25.50 -7.99
CA ARG A 474 38.48 26.69 -7.50
C ARG A 474 37.01 26.38 -7.18
N GLU A 475 36.31 25.65 -8.07
CA GLU A 475 34.95 25.19 -7.79
C GLU A 475 34.88 24.37 -6.48
N SER A 476 35.82 23.46 -6.28
CA SER A 476 35.90 22.64 -5.08
C SER A 476 36.15 23.51 -3.82
N LEU A 477 37.04 24.49 -3.95
CA LEU A 477 37.33 25.43 -2.87
C LEU A 477 36.11 26.30 -2.51
N ASP A 478 35.39 26.80 -3.53
CA ASP A 478 34.16 27.60 -3.31
C ASP A 478 33.01 26.77 -2.74
N SER A 479 32.93 25.47 -3.05
CA SER A 479 32.00 24.54 -2.43
C SER A 479 32.28 24.30 -0.96
N ILE A 480 33.56 24.24 -0.56
CA ILE A 480 33.98 24.02 0.83
C ILE A 480 33.86 25.30 1.65
N PHE A 481 34.33 26.42 1.10
CA PHE A 481 34.30 27.73 1.72
C PHE A 481 33.72 28.77 0.76
N PRO A 482 32.36 28.96 0.77
CA PRO A 482 31.70 29.92 -0.10
C PRO A 482 32.24 31.36 0.17
N VAL A 483 32.56 32.05 -0.89
CA VAL A 483 32.85 33.49 -0.81
C VAL A 483 31.54 34.20 -0.48
N ALA A 484 31.46 34.86 0.67
CA ALA A 484 30.30 35.61 1.14
C ALA A 484 30.04 36.87 0.31
#